data_2be9b63e617bb1ea9d9e7063bb095b07
#
_entry.id   2be9b63e617bb1ea9d9e7063bb095b07
#
_cell.length_a   1.000
_cell.length_b   1.000
_cell.length_c   1.000
_cell.angle_alpha   90.00
_cell.angle_beta   90.00
_cell.angle_gamma   90.00
#
_symmetry.space_group_name_H-M   'P 1'
#
loop_
_entity.id
_entity.type
_entity.pdbx_description
1 polymer ?
#
loop_
_entity_poly.entity_id
_entity_poly.type
_entity_poly.pdbx_seq_one_letter_code
_entity_poly.pdbx_strand_id
1 'polypeptide(L)'
;MQKLNHSVLRAIATKPLFAAISFTAMLSACSDTTFSTAPESIASSSTTTEELSSSEVATVESSGSAIQQSSSSSGTKNNSSSSRSSHRRSSSSVAQTSSSIISSSQETPVSSSSDVAKSSSSSQTSLPAKEISFDENGFATVADVYKSLTADEKAVFIIRHSEREDDVAIETELTANGVKMAQDLGATLKSDEEFSYITSGFVRTNETANNISKGRGEASLPKLITNYDITGNWFLKISADSLAQYATKLNMKGSSVELMAHWAYDGGYPDVLYELAPRAEEFMQKVILKNLSKWKRVSIMVSHDILVMPLTVFGSNKKVALKYHEDYHWINYIAGLAIIIGTDNSMRYVPVKGAASGVIDYLAIFMDGRRTSRSP
;
A
#
# COMPACT_ATOMS: atom_id res chain seq x y z
N MET A 1 -33.20 -66.97 -7.96
CA MET A 1 -32.02 -67.28 -7.13
C MET A 1 -30.78 -66.75 -7.84
N GLN A 2 -30.35 -65.50 -7.56
CA GLN A 2 -29.09 -64.94 -8.04
C GLN A 2 -28.41 -64.26 -6.87
N LYS A 3 -27.16 -64.69 -6.63
CA LYS A 3 -26.31 -64.29 -5.52
C LYS A 3 -25.71 -62.90 -5.78
N LEU A 4 -25.89 -62.00 -4.86
CA LEU A 4 -25.15 -60.73 -4.80
C LEU A 4 -23.72 -60.98 -4.32
N ASN A 5 -22.74 -60.52 -5.11
CA ASN A 5 -21.35 -60.41 -4.71
C ASN A 5 -21.07 -59.01 -4.16
N HIS A 6 -20.73 -58.95 -2.87
CA HIS A 6 -20.20 -57.76 -2.23
C HIS A 6 -18.68 -57.65 -2.46
N SER A 7 -18.24 -56.72 -3.29
CA SER A 7 -16.84 -56.32 -3.36
C SER A 7 -16.58 -55.15 -2.39
N VAL A 8 -15.77 -55.45 -1.39
CA VAL A 8 -15.28 -54.50 -0.41
C VAL A 8 -14.13 -53.69 -1.03
N LEU A 9 -14.36 -52.40 -1.34
CA LEU A 9 -13.30 -51.46 -1.66
C LEU A 9 -12.60 -51.01 -0.37
N ARG A 10 -11.36 -51.45 -0.19
CA ARG A 10 -10.44 -50.91 0.81
C ARG A 10 -9.89 -49.58 0.28
N ALA A 11 -10.29 -48.48 0.90
CA ALA A 11 -9.65 -47.16 0.73
C ALA A 11 -8.26 -47.20 1.39
N ILE A 12 -7.22 -47.12 0.58
CA ILE A 12 -5.86 -46.91 1.03
C ILE A 12 -5.69 -45.38 1.26
N ALA A 13 -5.69 -44.98 2.53
CA ALA A 13 -5.36 -43.62 2.92
C ALA A 13 -3.84 -43.42 2.79
N THR A 14 -3.36 -42.86 1.70
CA THR A 14 -2.00 -42.36 1.55
C THR A 14 -1.90 -40.96 2.17
N LYS A 15 -1.26 -40.89 3.31
CA LYS A 15 -0.86 -39.60 3.93
C LYS A 15 0.17 -38.92 3.02
N PRO A 16 0.00 -37.66 2.61
CA PRO A 16 1.08 -36.96 1.93
C PRO A 16 2.20 -36.63 2.91
N LEU A 17 3.38 -37.15 2.65
CA LEU A 17 4.62 -36.82 3.31
C LEU A 17 5.05 -35.44 2.82
N PHE A 18 4.69 -34.39 3.52
CA PHE A 18 5.18 -33.04 3.24
C PHE A 18 6.64 -32.94 3.66
N ALA A 19 7.54 -32.94 2.68
CA ALA A 19 8.92 -32.55 2.90
C ALA A 19 8.95 -31.04 3.23
N ALA A 20 9.35 -30.71 4.45
CA ALA A 20 9.64 -29.35 4.88
C ALA A 20 10.87 -28.84 4.10
N ILE A 21 10.64 -28.11 3.02
CA ILE A 21 11.68 -27.31 2.38
C ILE A 21 11.70 -25.96 3.09
N SER A 22 12.81 -25.66 3.76
CA SER A 22 13.05 -24.38 4.42
C SER A 22 12.87 -23.23 3.43
N PHE A 23 11.81 -22.51 3.59
CA PHE A 23 11.41 -21.34 2.80
C PHE A 23 12.07 -20.05 3.31
N THR A 24 13.16 -20.17 4.05
CA THR A 24 13.80 -19.08 4.78
C THR A 24 14.52 -18.07 3.88
N ALA A 25 14.77 -18.40 2.61
CA ALA A 25 15.61 -17.58 1.74
C ALA A 25 14.86 -16.55 0.85
N MET A 26 13.53 -16.68 0.64
CA MET A 26 12.81 -15.78 -0.28
C MET A 26 11.88 -14.76 0.40
N LEU A 27 11.66 -14.85 1.69
CA LEU A 27 10.72 -13.98 2.41
C LEU A 27 11.39 -13.02 3.41
N SER A 28 12.72 -13.04 3.49
CA SER A 28 13.50 -12.09 4.30
C SER A 28 13.52 -10.67 3.70
N ALA A 29 12.62 -10.42 2.80
CA ALA A 29 12.64 -9.29 1.89
C ALA A 29 11.97 -8.01 2.43
N CYS A 30 11.54 -7.95 3.67
CA CYS A 30 10.92 -6.74 4.23
C CYS A 30 11.59 -6.24 5.52
N SER A 31 12.73 -6.75 5.88
CA SER A 31 13.29 -6.42 7.17
C SER A 31 14.77 -6.07 7.12
N ASP A 32 15.05 -4.82 6.95
CA ASP A 32 16.14 -4.09 7.61
C ASP A 32 16.02 -2.60 7.28
N THR A 33 15.38 -1.85 8.14
CA THR A 33 15.62 -0.41 8.20
C THR A 33 15.38 0.08 9.62
N THR A 34 16.45 0.15 10.39
CA THR A 34 16.51 1.03 11.57
C THR A 34 16.52 2.46 11.05
N PHE A 35 15.41 3.16 11.19
CA PHE A 35 15.35 4.59 10.96
C PHE A 35 16.09 5.33 12.08
N SER A 36 17.25 5.87 11.77
CA SER A 36 17.85 6.95 12.56
C SER A 36 17.31 8.28 12.04
N THR A 37 16.61 9.00 12.89
CA THR A 37 16.10 10.35 12.64
C THR A 37 17.22 11.36 12.71
N ALA A 38 17.54 12.05 11.61
CA ALA A 38 17.75 13.49 11.48
C ALA A 38 18.27 13.85 10.08
N PRO A 39 17.76 14.89 9.43
CA PRO A 39 18.34 15.36 8.18
C PRO A 39 19.43 16.40 8.49
N GLU A 40 20.65 16.10 8.12
CA GLU A 40 21.65 17.15 7.97
C GLU A 40 21.52 17.80 6.58
N SER A 41 21.49 19.10 6.62
CA SER A 41 21.43 20.01 5.49
C SER A 41 22.71 19.92 4.65
N ILE A 42 22.58 19.59 3.37
CA ILE A 42 23.67 19.72 2.41
C ILE A 42 23.54 21.04 1.67
N ALA A 43 24.46 21.91 1.95
CA ALA A 43 24.65 23.16 1.23
C ALA A 43 25.29 22.89 -0.15
N SER A 44 24.69 23.48 -1.17
CA SER A 44 25.20 23.50 -2.54
C SER A 44 26.47 24.35 -2.62
N SER A 45 27.54 23.80 -3.21
CA SER A 45 28.60 24.62 -3.79
C SER A 45 28.87 24.21 -5.23
N SER A 46 28.68 25.17 -6.10
CA SER A 46 29.02 25.17 -7.51
C SER A 46 30.53 25.14 -7.71
N THR A 47 31.00 24.29 -8.62
CA THR A 47 32.41 24.25 -9.04
C THR A 47 32.52 24.78 -10.46
N THR A 48 33.27 25.82 -10.61
CA THR A 48 33.85 26.32 -11.88
C THR A 48 35.25 25.73 -12.04
N THR A 49 35.54 25.20 -13.19
CA THR A 49 36.85 24.74 -13.68
C THR A 49 37.74 25.92 -14.02
N GLU A 50 38.99 25.90 -13.57
CA GLU A 50 40.13 26.43 -14.38
C GLU A 50 41.46 25.77 -13.94
N GLU A 51 42.29 25.53 -14.94
CA GLU A 51 43.60 24.84 -14.98
C GLU A 51 44.78 25.68 -14.44
N LEU A 52 45.85 24.97 -14.15
CA LEU A 52 47.30 25.23 -14.36
C LEU A 52 48.19 25.48 -13.16
N SER A 53 49.12 24.51 -13.09
CA SER A 53 50.59 24.61 -12.94
C SER A 53 51.22 24.85 -11.58
N SER A 54 51.96 23.81 -11.24
CA SER A 54 53.41 23.68 -10.80
C SER A 54 53.90 24.43 -9.56
N SER A 55 54.61 23.60 -8.79
CA SER A 55 55.92 23.75 -8.11
C SER A 55 55.98 24.06 -6.62
N GLU A 56 56.75 23.15 -5.99
CA GLU A 56 57.74 23.28 -4.91
C GLU A 56 57.31 23.43 -3.44
N VAL A 57 57.64 22.38 -2.73
CA VAL A 57 58.56 22.19 -1.57
C VAL A 57 58.54 23.27 -0.49
N ALA A 58 58.19 22.90 0.72
CA ALA A 58 58.99 23.11 1.93
C ALA A 58 58.35 22.40 3.15
N THR A 59 59.08 21.50 3.71
CA THR A 59 59.03 20.97 5.08
C THR A 59 59.19 22.07 6.11
N VAL A 60 58.46 21.99 7.22
CA VAL A 60 59.03 22.22 8.58
C VAL A 60 58.12 21.60 9.64
N GLU A 61 58.77 20.92 10.55
CA GLU A 61 58.32 20.21 11.74
C GLU A 61 57.78 21.14 12.84
N SER A 62 57.04 20.52 13.76
CA SER A 62 57.41 20.45 15.18
C SER A 62 56.30 20.81 16.20
N SER A 63 56.14 19.87 17.11
CA SER A 63 55.86 19.95 18.55
C SER A 63 54.48 20.53 18.97
N GLY A 64 53.69 19.90 19.79
CA GLY A 64 53.93 19.09 20.99
C GLY A 64 53.16 19.66 22.17
N SER A 65 52.58 18.83 22.99
CA SER A 65 52.07 19.01 24.37
C SER A 65 50.56 18.90 24.52
N ALA A 66 50.01 17.85 25.00
CA ALA A 66 49.81 17.18 26.29
C ALA A 66 49.32 18.10 27.45
N ILE A 67 48.39 17.51 28.20
CA ILE A 67 48.11 17.64 29.64
C ILE A 67 46.62 17.95 29.90
N GLN A 68 45.94 17.02 30.42
CA GLN A 68 45.45 16.48 31.71
C GLN A 68 44.05 16.89 32.06
N GLN A 69 43.21 15.92 32.24
CA GLN A 69 42.59 15.32 33.47
C GLN A 69 42.08 16.28 34.56
N SER A 70 40.83 16.11 34.90
CA SER A 70 40.29 15.86 36.28
C SER A 70 38.76 15.81 36.20
N SER A 71 38.09 14.76 36.49
CA SER A 71 37.56 14.06 37.63
C SER A 71 36.87 14.90 38.72
N SER A 72 35.66 14.55 39.01
CA SER A 72 34.96 14.32 40.32
C SER A 72 33.52 14.80 40.25
N SER A 73 32.56 13.98 40.40
CA SER A 73 31.97 13.17 41.50
C SER A 73 30.97 13.90 42.38
N SER A 74 29.93 13.16 42.72
CA SER A 74 29.00 13.30 43.87
C SER A 74 27.81 14.27 43.64
N GLY A 75 26.58 13.90 43.89
CA GLY A 75 25.96 12.89 44.71
C GLY A 75 24.72 13.46 45.37
N THR A 76 23.74 12.63 45.56
CA THR A 76 22.79 12.64 46.70
C THR A 76 21.41 13.26 46.52
N LYS A 77 20.41 12.43 46.32
CA LYS A 77 19.31 11.99 47.21
C LYS A 77 18.25 12.97 47.69
N ASN A 78 17.05 12.42 47.62
CA ASN A 78 15.88 12.53 48.53
C ASN A 78 14.87 13.64 48.19
N ASN A 79 13.58 13.50 48.34
CA ASN A 79 12.66 12.53 48.94
C ASN A 79 11.24 12.93 48.56
N SER A 80 10.43 11.95 48.35
CA SER A 80 9.04 11.73 48.79
C SER A 80 8.19 12.95 49.20
N SER A 81 6.96 12.98 48.67
CA SER A 81 5.80 12.81 49.56
C SER A 81 4.49 12.76 48.75
N SER A 82 3.76 11.76 49.07
CA SER A 82 2.36 11.46 48.93
C SER A 82 1.41 12.57 49.34
N SER A 83 0.27 12.72 48.67
CA SER A 83 -1.00 12.93 49.35
C SER A 83 -2.18 12.48 48.54
N ARG A 84 -2.96 11.63 49.14
CA ARG A 84 -4.29 11.15 48.81
C ARG A 84 -5.35 12.22 49.11
N SER A 85 -6.43 12.22 48.33
CA SER A 85 -7.84 12.32 48.79
C SER A 85 -8.74 12.31 47.57
N SER A 86 -9.52 11.32 47.31
CA SER A 86 -10.80 10.84 47.89
C SER A 86 -11.99 11.74 47.53
N HIS A 87 -12.93 11.04 46.87
CA HIS A 87 -14.38 11.16 46.89
C HIS A 87 -15.11 12.33 46.21
N ARG A 88 -15.94 12.05 45.23
CA ARG A 88 -17.40 11.85 45.46
C ARG A 88 -18.12 11.36 44.20
N ARG A 89 -18.94 10.35 44.47
CA ARG A 89 -20.07 9.90 43.64
C ARG A 89 -21.17 10.95 43.62
N SER A 90 -21.91 11.03 42.50
CA SER A 90 -23.35 11.23 42.51
C SER A 90 -23.95 10.67 41.23
N SER A 91 -24.81 9.74 41.44
CA SER A 91 -25.77 9.12 40.55
C SER A 91 -27.06 9.97 40.50
N SER A 92 -27.77 9.93 39.36
CA SER A 92 -29.25 9.89 39.24
C SER A 92 -29.61 10.27 37.81
N SER A 93 -30.12 9.37 37.03
CA SER A 93 -31.47 8.79 36.87
C SER A 93 -32.36 9.60 35.96
N VAL A 94 -32.67 8.94 34.82
CA VAL A 94 -34.01 8.68 34.22
C VAL A 94 -34.93 9.87 33.91
N ALA A 95 -35.30 9.98 32.64
CA ALA A 95 -36.68 9.99 32.21
C ALA A 95 -36.80 9.79 30.69
N GLN A 96 -37.45 8.67 30.35
CA GLN A 96 -38.14 8.45 29.07
C GLN A 96 -39.39 9.36 29.01
N THR A 97 -39.72 9.85 27.83
CA THR A 97 -41.13 10.02 27.47
C THR A 97 -41.32 9.82 25.97
N SER A 98 -42.08 8.82 25.66
CA SER A 98 -42.71 8.49 24.38
C SER A 98 -43.96 9.33 24.18
N SER A 99 -44.34 9.53 22.93
CA SER A 99 -45.69 9.51 22.34
C SER A 99 -45.69 10.35 21.08
N SER A 100 -45.84 9.77 19.92
CA SER A 100 -47.02 9.19 19.24
C SER A 100 -48.02 10.23 18.71
N ILE A 101 -48.16 10.17 17.39
CA ILE A 101 -49.39 10.03 16.60
C ILE A 101 -50.03 11.27 16.01
N ILE A 102 -50.34 11.15 14.72
CA ILE A 102 -51.52 11.33 13.85
C ILE A 102 -51.42 12.49 12.83
N SER A 103 -51.29 12.09 11.58
CA SER A 103 -52.20 12.03 10.40
C SER A 103 -53.08 13.24 10.09
N SER A 104 -53.02 13.63 8.86
CA SER A 104 -54.09 13.71 7.82
C SER A 104 -53.99 15.01 7.04
N SER A 105 -53.77 14.89 5.78
CA SER A 105 -54.62 14.89 4.58
C SER A 105 -55.12 16.24 4.05
N GLN A 106 -54.96 16.32 2.73
CA GLN A 106 -55.86 16.92 1.70
C GLN A 106 -55.58 18.35 1.22
N GLU A 107 -55.25 18.37 0.01
CA GLU A 107 -55.84 18.71 -1.30
C GLU A 107 -55.59 20.14 -1.81
N THR A 108 -54.96 20.20 -2.92
CA THR A 108 -55.03 20.89 -4.22
C THR A 108 -56.10 21.98 -4.43
N PRO A 109 -56.09 22.70 -5.60
CA PRO A 109 -55.05 23.37 -6.36
C PRO A 109 -55.42 24.83 -6.72
N VAL A 110 -54.49 25.66 -7.23
CA VAL A 110 -54.87 26.74 -8.18
C VAL A 110 -53.69 27.10 -9.08
N SER A 111 -53.98 27.09 -10.35
CA SER A 111 -53.22 27.55 -11.48
C SER A 111 -52.94 29.06 -11.46
N SER A 112 -51.78 29.47 -11.92
CA SER A 112 -51.70 30.59 -12.89
C SER A 112 -50.31 30.67 -13.53
N SER A 113 -50.37 30.71 -14.83
CA SER A 113 -49.37 30.91 -15.86
C SER A 113 -48.64 32.24 -15.69
N SER A 114 -47.32 32.24 -15.99
CA SER A 114 -46.76 33.16 -17.00
C SER A 114 -45.22 33.01 -17.11
N ASP A 115 -44.82 32.93 -18.37
CA ASP A 115 -43.61 33.46 -18.99
C ASP A 115 -42.34 32.67 -18.97
N VAL A 116 -42.10 32.16 -20.16
CA VAL A 116 -40.96 31.53 -20.77
C VAL A 116 -39.77 32.49 -20.83
N ALA A 117 -38.74 32.21 -20.03
CA ALA A 117 -37.39 32.61 -20.35
C ALA A 117 -36.66 31.38 -20.89
N LYS A 118 -36.41 31.38 -22.20
CA LYS A 118 -35.56 30.41 -22.92
C LYS A 118 -34.12 30.54 -22.41
N SER A 119 -33.75 29.74 -21.40
CA SER A 119 -32.38 29.48 -21.06
C SER A 119 -31.91 28.30 -21.92
N SER A 120 -31.08 28.56 -22.88
CA SER A 120 -30.38 27.55 -23.67
C SER A 120 -29.38 26.84 -22.78
N SER A 121 -29.81 25.80 -22.07
CA SER A 121 -28.92 24.87 -21.44
C SER A 121 -28.36 23.94 -22.51
N SER A 122 -27.11 24.13 -22.88
CA SER A 122 -26.33 23.14 -23.63
C SER A 122 -26.27 21.87 -22.80
N SER A 123 -27.12 20.91 -23.14
CA SER A 123 -27.04 19.55 -22.63
C SER A 123 -25.73 18.96 -23.13
N GLN A 124 -24.66 19.02 -22.32
CA GLN A 124 -23.54 18.14 -22.49
C GLN A 124 -24.06 16.72 -22.25
N THR A 125 -24.26 15.99 -23.33
CA THR A 125 -24.51 14.55 -23.29
C THR A 125 -23.26 13.90 -22.69
N SER A 126 -23.29 13.62 -21.39
CA SER A 126 -22.28 12.79 -20.77
C SER A 126 -22.35 11.43 -21.42
N LEU A 127 -21.31 11.03 -22.14
CA LEU A 127 -21.17 9.67 -22.61
C LEU A 127 -21.33 8.72 -21.41
N PRO A 128 -22.08 7.61 -21.57
CA PRO A 128 -22.23 6.66 -20.48
C PRO A 128 -20.85 6.20 -20.01
N ALA A 129 -20.61 6.24 -18.70
CA ALA A 129 -19.37 5.76 -18.11
C ALA A 129 -19.12 4.33 -18.60
N LYS A 130 -17.97 4.08 -19.20
CA LYS A 130 -17.61 2.75 -19.69
C LYS A 130 -17.62 1.78 -18.52
N GLU A 131 -18.38 0.70 -18.63
CA GLU A 131 -18.45 -0.33 -17.62
C GLU A 131 -17.05 -0.95 -17.38
N ILE A 132 -16.64 -1.01 -16.11
CA ILE A 132 -15.35 -1.59 -15.71
C ILE A 132 -15.51 -3.10 -15.62
N SER A 133 -14.72 -3.85 -16.40
CA SER A 133 -14.69 -5.31 -16.33
C SER A 133 -13.60 -5.80 -15.37
N PHE A 134 -13.92 -6.88 -14.65
CA PHE A 134 -13.02 -7.53 -13.71
C PHE A 134 -12.61 -8.90 -14.24
N ASP A 135 -11.37 -9.29 -13.94
CA ASP A 135 -10.91 -10.66 -14.20
C ASP A 135 -11.41 -11.63 -13.11
N GLU A 136 -11.07 -12.92 -13.26
CA GLU A 136 -11.43 -13.99 -12.33
C GLU A 136 -10.92 -13.78 -10.90
N ASN A 137 -9.84 -13.01 -10.72
CA ASN A 137 -9.25 -12.67 -9.42
C ASN A 137 -9.82 -11.37 -8.83
N GLY A 138 -10.76 -10.73 -9.51
CA GLY A 138 -11.44 -9.50 -9.06
C GLY A 138 -10.68 -8.21 -9.34
N PHE A 139 -9.77 -8.18 -10.33
CA PHE A 139 -9.01 -6.99 -10.73
C PHE A 139 -9.46 -6.45 -12.08
N ALA A 140 -9.56 -5.13 -12.19
CA ALA A 140 -9.68 -4.40 -13.45
C ALA A 140 -8.31 -3.92 -13.93
N THR A 141 -8.16 -3.52 -15.19
CA THR A 141 -6.91 -2.87 -15.60
C THR A 141 -6.89 -1.40 -15.16
N VAL A 142 -5.70 -0.90 -14.78
CA VAL A 142 -5.51 0.54 -14.50
C VAL A 142 -6.02 1.40 -15.66
N ALA A 143 -5.79 0.94 -16.89
CA ALA A 143 -6.20 1.64 -18.09
C ALA A 143 -7.73 1.75 -18.26
N ASP A 144 -8.48 0.67 -17.95
CA ASP A 144 -9.94 0.69 -18.04
C ASP A 144 -10.54 1.60 -16.97
N VAL A 145 -9.99 1.57 -15.74
CA VAL A 145 -10.39 2.48 -14.67
C VAL A 145 -10.09 3.93 -15.04
N TYR A 146 -8.89 4.22 -15.55
CA TYR A 146 -8.54 5.58 -16.02
C TYR A 146 -9.50 6.10 -17.10
N LYS A 147 -9.84 5.27 -18.07
CA LYS A 147 -10.77 5.61 -19.16
C LYS A 147 -12.22 5.75 -18.73
N SER A 148 -12.58 5.22 -17.57
CA SER A 148 -13.93 5.32 -17.00
C SER A 148 -14.16 6.59 -16.19
N LEU A 149 -13.09 7.33 -15.84
CA LEU A 149 -13.17 8.55 -15.04
C LEU A 149 -13.94 9.65 -15.76
N THR A 150 -14.86 10.27 -15.07
CA THR A 150 -15.48 11.53 -15.52
C THR A 150 -14.53 12.72 -15.32
N ALA A 151 -14.82 13.84 -15.97
CA ALA A 151 -14.00 15.05 -15.89
C ALA A 151 -13.87 15.60 -14.44
N ASP A 152 -14.92 15.40 -13.64
CA ASP A 152 -15.03 15.93 -12.29
C ASP A 152 -14.44 14.99 -11.22
N GLU A 153 -14.13 13.74 -11.57
CA GLU A 153 -13.56 12.77 -10.66
C GLU A 153 -12.05 12.89 -10.61
N LYS A 154 -11.49 12.74 -9.42
CA LYS A 154 -10.06 12.51 -9.21
C LYS A 154 -9.80 11.03 -8.98
N ALA A 155 -8.60 10.56 -9.34
CA ALA A 155 -8.19 9.19 -9.08
C ALA A 155 -6.79 9.11 -8.48
N VAL A 156 -6.64 8.24 -7.47
CA VAL A 156 -5.34 7.84 -6.93
C VAL A 156 -5.19 6.34 -7.14
N PHE A 157 -4.24 5.95 -7.97
CA PHE A 157 -3.86 4.55 -8.20
C PHE A 157 -2.74 4.19 -7.24
N ILE A 158 -3.05 3.49 -6.14
CA ILE A 158 -2.06 2.97 -5.21
C ILE A 158 -1.66 1.59 -5.70
N ILE A 159 -0.41 1.44 -6.15
CA ILE A 159 0.10 0.21 -6.74
C ILE A 159 1.39 -0.24 -6.05
N ARG A 160 1.62 -1.54 -6.02
CA ARG A 160 2.90 -2.12 -5.65
C ARG A 160 3.97 -1.72 -6.67
N HIS A 161 5.19 -1.43 -6.23
CA HIS A 161 6.33 -1.22 -7.13
C HIS A 161 6.47 -2.38 -8.13
N SER A 162 7.15 -2.14 -9.24
CA SER A 162 7.42 -3.14 -10.26
C SER A 162 8.43 -4.19 -9.79
N GLU A 163 8.66 -5.23 -10.60
CA GLU A 163 9.60 -6.28 -10.29
C GLU A 163 10.99 -5.71 -10.03
N ARG A 164 11.60 -6.14 -8.92
CA ARG A 164 12.90 -5.69 -8.44
C ARG A 164 13.88 -6.85 -8.36
N GLU A 165 15.16 -6.54 -8.23
CA GLU A 165 16.19 -7.52 -7.89
C GLU A 165 15.90 -8.19 -6.52
N ASP A 166 16.51 -9.32 -6.25
CA ASP A 166 16.18 -10.16 -5.07
C ASP A 166 16.51 -9.52 -3.72
N ASP A 167 17.30 -8.45 -3.70
CA ASP A 167 17.60 -7.70 -2.49
C ASP A 167 16.42 -6.82 -2.05
N VAL A 168 16.36 -6.49 -0.75
CA VAL A 168 15.26 -5.74 -0.12
C VAL A 168 15.67 -4.36 0.38
N ALA A 169 16.94 -4.01 0.23
CA ALA A 169 17.46 -2.71 0.65
C ALA A 169 16.66 -1.54 0.05
N ILE A 170 16.85 -0.35 0.60
CA ILE A 170 16.22 0.87 0.08
C ILE A 170 16.69 1.15 -1.34
N GLU A 171 17.96 0.84 -1.60
CA GLU A 171 18.68 1.06 -2.85
C GLU A 171 18.37 0.03 -3.94
N THR A 172 17.61 -1.03 -3.64
CA THR A 172 17.30 -2.09 -4.60
C THR A 172 16.58 -1.54 -5.82
N GLU A 173 17.15 -1.79 -6.98
CA GLU A 173 16.68 -1.37 -8.30
C GLU A 173 15.63 -2.34 -8.88
N LEU A 174 14.97 -1.92 -9.94
CA LEU A 174 14.10 -2.79 -10.73
C LEU A 174 14.93 -3.72 -11.61
N THR A 175 14.40 -4.93 -11.85
CA THR A 175 14.91 -5.78 -12.92
C THR A 175 14.61 -5.16 -14.30
N ALA A 176 15.30 -5.65 -15.33
CA ALA A 176 14.98 -5.25 -16.71
C ALA A 176 13.50 -5.52 -17.07
N ASN A 177 12.94 -6.63 -16.57
CA ASN A 177 11.52 -6.95 -16.71
C ASN A 177 10.65 -5.96 -15.94
N GLY A 178 11.04 -5.59 -14.73
CA GLY A 178 10.36 -4.58 -13.91
C GLY A 178 10.30 -3.21 -14.59
N VAL A 179 11.39 -2.77 -15.19
CA VAL A 179 11.44 -1.55 -16.02
C VAL A 179 10.42 -1.63 -17.15
N LYS A 180 10.42 -2.76 -17.89
CA LYS A 180 9.48 -2.98 -18.99
C LYS A 180 8.02 -2.98 -18.52
N MET A 181 7.70 -3.69 -17.44
CA MET A 181 6.34 -3.73 -16.88
C MET A 181 5.81 -2.33 -16.54
N ALA A 182 6.65 -1.48 -15.95
CA ALA A 182 6.29 -0.11 -15.60
C ALA A 182 6.06 0.75 -16.85
N GLN A 183 6.92 0.61 -17.87
CA GLN A 183 6.75 1.32 -19.15
C GLN A 183 5.52 0.84 -19.91
N ASP A 184 5.22 -0.45 -19.92
CA ASP A 184 4.02 -1.02 -20.54
C ASP A 184 2.75 -0.46 -19.88
N LEU A 185 2.71 -0.36 -18.54
CA LEU A 185 1.61 0.31 -17.85
C LEU A 185 1.49 1.76 -18.32
N GLY A 186 2.59 2.51 -18.33
CA GLY A 186 2.60 3.90 -18.80
C GLY A 186 2.05 4.05 -20.21
N ALA A 187 2.44 3.15 -21.13
CA ALA A 187 1.97 3.16 -22.51
C ALA A 187 0.44 3.03 -22.64
N THR A 188 -0.23 2.37 -21.68
CA THR A 188 -1.69 2.25 -21.64
C THR A 188 -2.40 3.51 -21.13
N LEU A 189 -1.65 4.44 -20.50
CA LEU A 189 -2.13 5.66 -19.86
C LEU A 189 -1.76 6.94 -20.64
N LYS A 190 -1.37 6.81 -21.91
CA LYS A 190 -1.02 7.97 -22.76
C LYS A 190 -2.15 8.97 -22.84
N SER A 191 -1.86 10.21 -22.52
CA SER A 191 -2.76 11.37 -22.60
C SER A 191 -1.95 12.65 -22.42
N ASP A 192 -2.54 13.79 -22.79
CA ASP A 192 -1.97 15.13 -22.55
C ASP A 192 -2.18 15.61 -21.11
N GLU A 193 -2.89 14.82 -20.29
CA GLU A 193 -3.16 15.16 -18.90
C GLU A 193 -1.92 14.95 -18.05
N GLU A 194 -1.60 15.94 -17.19
CA GLU A 194 -0.52 15.83 -16.23
C GLU A 194 -0.91 14.93 -15.05
N PHE A 195 -0.01 14.02 -14.66
CA PHE A 195 -0.17 13.17 -13.48
C PHE A 195 0.72 13.63 -12.32
N SER A 196 0.31 13.30 -11.10
CA SER A 196 1.19 13.34 -9.93
C SER A 196 1.77 11.96 -9.67
N TYR A 197 3.04 11.92 -9.30
CA TYR A 197 3.73 10.67 -8.95
C TYR A 197 4.19 10.74 -7.51
N ILE A 198 3.65 9.86 -6.66
CA ILE A 198 3.94 9.78 -5.24
C ILE A 198 4.66 8.46 -4.98
N THR A 199 5.76 8.49 -4.22
CA THR A 199 6.58 7.32 -3.93
C THR A 199 6.92 7.22 -2.46
N SER A 200 7.32 6.04 -2.00
CA SER A 200 7.82 5.83 -0.63
C SER A 200 9.24 6.35 -0.41
N GLY A 201 9.92 6.78 -1.49
CA GLY A 201 11.32 7.20 -1.46
C GLY A 201 12.34 6.10 -1.74
N PHE A 202 11.92 4.82 -1.76
CA PHE A 202 12.80 3.70 -2.12
C PHE A 202 13.11 3.72 -3.61
N VAL A 203 14.34 3.30 -4.01
CA VAL A 203 14.79 3.33 -5.40
C VAL A 203 13.77 2.61 -6.31
N ARG A 204 13.35 1.39 -5.98
CA ARG A 204 12.35 0.63 -6.76
C ARG A 204 11.00 1.35 -6.96
N THR A 205 10.56 2.16 -5.97
CA THR A 205 9.31 2.93 -6.11
C THR A 205 9.50 4.16 -6.99
N ASN A 206 10.67 4.82 -6.87
CA ASN A 206 11.05 5.94 -7.71
C ASN A 206 11.22 5.51 -9.17
N GLU A 207 11.90 4.41 -9.41
CA GLU A 207 12.10 3.84 -10.75
C GLU A 207 10.78 3.39 -11.38
N THR A 208 9.89 2.76 -10.61
CA THR A 208 8.57 2.39 -11.10
C THR A 208 7.81 3.62 -11.58
N ALA A 209 7.75 4.69 -10.77
CA ALA A 209 7.09 5.94 -11.13
C ALA A 209 7.71 6.60 -12.37
N ASN A 210 9.04 6.68 -12.41
CA ASN A 210 9.77 7.25 -13.56
C ASN A 210 9.56 6.46 -14.84
N ASN A 211 9.50 5.12 -14.76
CA ASN A 211 9.29 4.29 -15.95
C ASN A 211 7.83 4.31 -16.41
N ILE A 212 6.85 4.46 -15.51
CA ILE A 212 5.45 4.74 -15.92
C ILE A 212 5.38 6.06 -16.69
N SER A 213 6.01 7.13 -16.19
CA SER A 213 6.08 8.42 -16.87
C SER A 213 6.72 8.32 -18.26
N LYS A 214 7.88 7.62 -18.39
CA LYS A 214 8.51 7.35 -19.68
C LYS A 214 7.58 6.60 -20.64
N GLY A 215 6.89 5.56 -20.15
CA GLY A 215 5.93 4.79 -20.93
C GLY A 215 4.76 5.64 -21.43
N ARG A 216 4.29 6.61 -20.65
CA ARG A 216 3.28 7.59 -21.06
C ARG A 216 3.80 8.52 -22.14
N GLY A 217 5.10 8.65 -22.33
CA GLY A 217 5.72 9.55 -23.30
C GLY A 217 5.87 10.98 -22.76
N GLU A 218 5.95 11.18 -21.46
CA GLU A 218 6.23 12.50 -20.88
C GLU A 218 7.61 12.99 -21.29
N ALA A 219 7.71 14.27 -21.69
CA ALA A 219 8.92 14.85 -22.27
C ALA A 219 10.11 14.93 -21.29
N SER A 220 9.82 14.92 -19.98
CA SER A 220 10.82 14.93 -18.91
C SER A 220 10.39 14.02 -17.77
N LEU A 221 11.35 13.60 -16.96
CA LEU A 221 11.04 12.85 -15.74
C LEU A 221 10.19 13.72 -14.79
N PRO A 222 9.18 13.13 -14.15
CA PRO A 222 8.30 13.86 -13.25
C PRO A 222 9.03 14.27 -11.97
N LYS A 223 8.57 15.34 -11.36
CA LYS A 223 8.93 15.64 -9.98
C LYS A 223 8.22 14.66 -9.05
N LEU A 224 8.96 13.72 -8.47
CA LEU A 224 8.43 12.77 -7.51
C LEU A 224 8.09 13.45 -6.19
N ILE A 225 6.97 13.03 -5.59
CA ILE A 225 6.51 13.46 -4.26
C ILE A 225 6.78 12.30 -3.30
N THR A 226 7.75 12.46 -2.41
CA THR A 226 8.02 11.41 -1.40
C THR A 226 7.00 11.51 -0.28
N ASN A 227 6.43 10.36 0.09
CA ASN A 227 5.52 10.20 1.23
C ASN A 227 5.92 8.96 2.04
N TYR A 228 6.40 9.17 3.25
CA TYR A 228 6.88 8.09 4.12
C TYR A 228 5.74 7.27 4.77
N ASP A 229 4.49 7.76 4.75
CA ASP A 229 3.33 6.99 5.23
C ASP A 229 3.02 5.76 4.35
N ILE A 230 3.63 5.69 3.15
CA ILE A 230 3.45 4.58 2.21
C ILE A 230 4.64 3.62 2.13
N THR A 231 5.51 3.62 3.11
CA THR A 231 6.67 2.70 3.18
C THR A 231 6.30 1.25 3.54
N GLY A 232 5.03 0.99 3.95
CA GLY A 232 4.55 -0.35 4.29
C GLY A 232 4.12 -0.51 5.75
N ASN A 233 4.57 0.34 6.64
CA ASN A 233 4.36 0.15 8.09
C ASN A 233 2.99 0.63 8.62
N TRP A 234 2.13 1.16 7.76
CA TRP A 234 0.87 1.82 8.16
C TRP A 234 -0.04 0.95 9.04
N PHE A 235 -0.14 -0.33 8.72
CA PHE A 235 -0.98 -1.28 9.46
C PHE A 235 -0.28 -1.97 10.63
N LEU A 236 1.05 -1.79 10.76
CA LEU A 236 1.86 -2.48 11.76
C LEU A 236 1.91 -1.71 13.07
N LYS A 237 1.84 -2.42 14.20
CA LYS A 237 2.14 -1.91 15.55
C LYS A 237 3.57 -2.19 15.96
N ILE A 238 4.25 -3.05 15.21
CA ILE A 238 5.63 -3.48 15.44
C ILE A 238 6.42 -3.36 14.13
N SER A 239 7.73 -3.55 14.17
CA SER A 239 8.55 -3.56 12.96
C SER A 239 8.21 -4.75 12.06
N ALA A 240 8.53 -4.64 10.76
CA ALA A 240 8.33 -5.73 9.80
C ALA A 240 9.10 -7.00 10.20
N ASP A 241 10.33 -6.85 10.76
CA ASP A 241 11.14 -7.97 11.27
C ASP A 241 10.48 -8.66 12.45
N SER A 242 9.95 -7.87 13.39
CA SER A 242 9.21 -8.40 14.54
C SER A 242 7.95 -9.13 14.09
N LEU A 243 7.29 -8.65 13.03
CA LEU A 243 6.12 -9.31 12.44
C LEU A 243 6.49 -10.67 11.84
N ALA A 244 7.62 -10.76 11.10
CA ALA A 244 8.12 -12.02 10.55
C ALA A 244 8.47 -13.03 11.66
N GLN A 245 9.13 -12.57 12.73
CA GLN A 245 9.41 -13.40 13.89
C GLN A 245 8.13 -13.87 14.61
N TYR A 246 7.12 -13.00 14.71
CA TYR A 246 5.82 -13.33 15.27
C TYR A 246 5.10 -14.40 14.45
N ALA A 247 5.08 -14.27 13.13
CA ALA A 247 4.53 -15.26 12.22
C ALA A 247 5.23 -16.63 12.32
N THR A 248 6.57 -16.61 12.45
CA THR A 248 7.37 -17.83 12.68
C THR A 248 7.01 -18.52 13.99
N LYS A 249 6.79 -17.77 15.08
CA LYS A 249 6.32 -18.35 16.37
C LYS A 249 4.95 -19.01 16.26
N LEU A 250 4.11 -18.53 15.34
CA LEU A 250 2.81 -19.13 15.02
C LEU A 250 2.89 -20.32 14.05
N ASN A 251 4.11 -20.74 13.66
CA ASN A 251 4.36 -21.79 12.65
C ASN A 251 3.75 -21.49 11.25
N MET A 252 3.61 -20.22 10.90
CA MET A 252 3.16 -19.81 9.58
C MET A 252 4.27 -20.04 8.56
N LYS A 253 4.03 -20.94 7.59
CA LYS A 253 5.02 -21.33 6.57
C LYS A 253 5.31 -20.21 5.57
N GLY A 254 4.30 -19.40 5.28
CA GLY A 254 4.41 -18.20 4.45
C GLY A 254 4.89 -16.96 5.22
N SER A 255 5.37 -17.13 6.46
CA SER A 255 5.88 -16.04 7.31
C SER A 255 4.89 -14.87 7.41
N SER A 256 5.38 -13.62 7.33
CA SER A 256 4.55 -12.41 7.43
C SER A 256 3.49 -12.28 6.33
N VAL A 257 3.72 -12.85 5.14
CA VAL A 257 2.75 -12.85 4.04
C VAL A 257 1.49 -13.62 4.41
N GLU A 258 1.65 -14.83 4.96
CA GLU A 258 0.53 -15.66 5.41
C GLU A 258 -0.22 -15.00 6.57
N LEU A 259 0.51 -14.42 7.54
CA LEU A 259 -0.08 -13.69 8.66
C LEU A 259 -0.89 -12.48 8.18
N MET A 260 -0.34 -11.69 7.28
CA MET A 260 -1.02 -10.51 6.72
C MET A 260 -2.28 -10.91 5.94
N ALA A 261 -2.25 -12.04 5.21
CA ALA A 261 -3.42 -12.54 4.49
C ALA A 261 -4.52 -12.98 5.47
N HIS A 262 -4.19 -13.80 6.48
CA HIS A 262 -5.14 -14.16 7.55
C HIS A 262 -5.75 -12.93 8.21
N TRP A 263 -4.90 -11.99 8.63
CA TRP A 263 -5.38 -10.79 9.28
C TRP A 263 -6.30 -9.94 8.39
N ALA A 264 -5.95 -9.75 7.12
CA ALA A 264 -6.74 -8.92 6.22
C ALA A 264 -8.14 -9.51 5.93
N TYR A 265 -8.26 -10.83 5.87
CA TYR A 265 -9.53 -11.50 5.60
C TYR A 265 -10.31 -11.86 6.85
N ASP A 266 -9.63 -12.39 7.88
CA ASP A 266 -10.27 -12.98 9.04
C ASP A 266 -10.18 -12.09 10.29
N GLY A 267 -9.30 -11.09 10.27
CA GLY A 267 -9.01 -10.25 11.43
C GLY A 267 -8.06 -10.91 12.42
N GLY A 268 -8.04 -10.43 13.64
CA GLY A 268 -7.17 -10.95 14.70
C GLY A 268 -5.84 -10.23 14.80
N TYR A 269 -4.93 -10.81 15.60
CA TYR A 269 -3.56 -10.32 15.84
C TYR A 269 -3.48 -8.88 16.41
N PRO A 270 -4.31 -8.50 17.42
CA PRO A 270 -4.40 -7.11 17.89
C PRO A 270 -3.11 -6.61 18.54
N ASP A 271 -2.21 -7.50 18.95
CA ASP A 271 -0.92 -7.12 19.56
C ASP A 271 0.07 -6.57 18.53
N VAL A 272 -0.04 -6.98 17.27
CA VAL A 272 0.95 -6.70 16.22
C VAL A 272 0.39 -5.90 15.03
N LEU A 273 -0.95 -5.91 14.85
CA LEU A 273 -1.63 -5.25 13.73
C LEU A 273 -2.78 -4.37 14.25
N TYR A 274 -3.04 -3.26 13.57
CA TYR A 274 -4.25 -2.46 13.75
C TYR A 274 -5.43 -3.17 13.10
N GLU A 275 -6.66 -2.85 13.50
CA GLU A 275 -7.86 -3.30 12.79
C GLU A 275 -7.87 -2.76 11.36
N LEU A 276 -8.18 -3.61 10.38
CA LEU A 276 -8.07 -3.29 8.96
C LEU A 276 -8.94 -2.09 8.56
N ALA A 277 -10.25 -2.16 8.80
CA ALA A 277 -11.18 -1.16 8.28
C ALA A 277 -10.96 0.24 8.89
N PRO A 278 -10.90 0.42 10.23
CA PRO A 278 -10.64 1.73 10.83
C PRO A 278 -9.30 2.32 10.39
N ARG A 279 -8.28 1.46 10.25
CA ARG A 279 -6.94 1.91 9.86
C ARG A 279 -6.83 2.25 8.37
N ALA A 280 -7.58 1.54 7.51
CA ALA A 280 -7.70 1.88 6.09
C ALA A 280 -8.48 3.20 5.90
N GLU A 281 -9.58 3.41 6.63
CA GLU A 281 -10.33 4.67 6.62
C GLU A 281 -9.46 5.84 7.09
N GLU A 282 -8.66 5.65 8.14
CA GLU A 282 -7.69 6.65 8.59
C GLU A 282 -6.67 6.98 7.51
N PHE A 283 -6.20 5.98 6.72
CA PHE A 283 -5.33 6.19 5.57
C PHE A 283 -6.02 7.07 4.52
N MET A 284 -7.27 6.78 4.18
CA MET A 284 -8.03 7.58 3.21
C MET A 284 -8.15 9.04 3.66
N GLN A 285 -8.38 9.28 4.96
CA GLN A 285 -8.48 10.65 5.48
C GLN A 285 -7.13 11.36 5.56
N LYS A 286 -6.13 10.72 6.19
CA LYS A 286 -4.86 11.37 6.54
C LYS A 286 -3.86 11.42 5.38
N VAL A 287 -3.86 10.41 4.50
CA VAL A 287 -2.90 10.31 3.40
C VAL A 287 -3.52 10.77 2.10
N ILE A 288 -4.75 10.33 1.77
CA ILE A 288 -5.37 10.63 0.48
C ILE A 288 -6.05 12.01 0.50
N LEU A 289 -7.13 12.17 1.25
CA LEU A 289 -7.95 13.40 1.20
C LEU A 289 -7.17 14.63 1.64
N LYS A 290 -6.37 14.53 2.70
CA LYS A 290 -5.55 15.63 3.20
C LYS A 290 -4.60 16.22 2.15
N ASN A 291 -4.15 15.40 1.20
CA ASN A 291 -3.19 15.81 0.18
C ASN A 291 -3.83 15.99 -1.21
N LEU A 292 -5.09 15.64 -1.39
CA LEU A 292 -5.76 15.61 -2.69
C LEU A 292 -5.75 16.95 -3.43
N SER A 293 -5.78 18.07 -2.71
CA SER A 293 -5.70 19.43 -3.29
C SER A 293 -4.32 19.77 -3.86
N LYS A 294 -3.27 19.08 -3.40
CA LYS A 294 -1.89 19.28 -3.84
C LYS A 294 -1.55 18.44 -5.08
N TRP A 295 -2.38 17.46 -5.41
CA TRP A 295 -2.15 16.50 -6.48
C TRP A 295 -2.98 16.84 -7.71
N LYS A 296 -2.51 16.41 -8.86
CA LYS A 296 -3.24 16.47 -10.13
C LYS A 296 -4.50 15.59 -10.05
N ARG A 297 -5.39 15.72 -11.03
CA ARG A 297 -6.63 14.93 -11.12
C ARG A 297 -6.35 13.43 -11.05
N VAL A 298 -5.29 12.99 -11.71
CA VAL A 298 -4.82 11.61 -11.67
C VAL A 298 -3.47 11.54 -10.97
N SER A 299 -3.35 10.61 -10.04
CA SER A 299 -2.14 10.39 -9.26
C SER A 299 -1.75 8.91 -9.26
N ILE A 300 -0.49 8.62 -9.53
CA ILE A 300 0.11 7.30 -9.37
C ILE A 300 0.89 7.29 -8.06
N MET A 301 0.49 6.43 -7.13
CA MET A 301 1.14 6.26 -5.83
C MET A 301 1.79 4.89 -5.78
N VAL A 302 3.12 4.85 -5.77
CA VAL A 302 3.89 3.60 -5.79
C VAL A 302 4.36 3.25 -4.39
N SER A 303 3.97 2.08 -3.93
CA SER A 303 4.21 1.60 -2.58
C SER A 303 4.67 0.13 -2.57
N HIS A 304 4.49 -0.54 -1.45
CA HIS A 304 4.94 -1.91 -1.17
C HIS A 304 3.73 -2.83 -0.93
N ASP A 305 3.91 -4.10 -1.14
CA ASP A 305 2.88 -5.13 -1.00
C ASP A 305 2.21 -5.16 0.37
N ILE A 306 2.98 -4.99 1.44
CA ILE A 306 2.49 -5.00 2.83
C ILE A 306 1.50 -3.85 3.15
N LEU A 307 1.51 -2.76 2.38
CA LEU A 307 0.50 -1.71 2.43
C LEU A 307 -0.61 -1.93 1.39
N VAL A 308 -0.19 -2.26 0.16
CA VAL A 308 -1.11 -2.27 -0.99
C VAL A 308 -2.08 -3.44 -0.92
N MET A 309 -1.62 -4.62 -0.48
CA MET A 309 -2.48 -5.81 -0.35
C MET A 309 -3.67 -5.57 0.61
N PRO A 310 -3.45 -5.16 1.88
CA PRO A 310 -4.59 -4.95 2.78
C PRO A 310 -5.51 -3.81 2.34
N LEU A 311 -5.00 -2.74 1.72
CA LEU A 311 -5.85 -1.70 1.14
C LEU A 311 -6.72 -2.26 -0.01
N THR A 312 -6.17 -3.16 -0.82
CA THR A 312 -6.90 -3.80 -1.92
C THR A 312 -7.99 -4.75 -1.38
N VAL A 313 -7.68 -5.52 -0.33
CA VAL A 313 -8.65 -6.37 0.38
C VAL A 313 -9.78 -5.52 0.97
N PHE A 314 -9.45 -4.43 1.67
CA PHE A 314 -10.42 -3.47 2.21
C PHE A 314 -11.29 -2.89 1.10
N GLY A 315 -10.70 -2.30 0.06
CA GLY A 315 -11.42 -1.61 -1.01
C GLY A 315 -12.29 -2.53 -1.86
N SER A 316 -11.95 -3.82 -1.97
CA SER A 316 -12.76 -4.83 -2.64
C SER A 316 -13.86 -5.42 -1.76
N ASN A 317 -13.95 -5.03 -0.49
CA ASN A 317 -14.76 -5.70 0.51
C ASN A 317 -14.46 -7.22 0.57
N LYS A 318 -13.15 -7.56 0.60
CA LYS A 318 -12.61 -8.93 0.68
C LYS A 318 -12.94 -9.83 -0.53
N LYS A 319 -13.28 -9.25 -1.69
CA LYS A 319 -13.68 -10.01 -2.88
C LYS A 319 -12.52 -10.41 -3.79
N VAL A 320 -11.35 -9.76 -3.67
CA VAL A 320 -10.16 -10.14 -4.46
C VAL A 320 -9.58 -11.46 -4.00
N ALA A 321 -8.96 -12.19 -4.91
CA ALA A 321 -8.33 -13.49 -4.64
C ALA A 321 -6.89 -13.31 -4.14
N LEU A 322 -6.71 -12.79 -2.89
CA LEU A 322 -5.40 -12.55 -2.26
C LEU A 322 -5.22 -13.36 -0.96
N LYS A 323 -5.90 -14.52 -0.86
CA LYS A 323 -5.84 -15.39 0.31
C LYS A 323 -4.64 -16.33 0.25
N TYR A 324 -3.47 -15.83 0.57
CA TYR A 324 -2.24 -16.63 0.56
C TYR A 324 -2.36 -17.93 1.36
N HIS A 325 -3.10 -17.91 2.48
CA HIS A 325 -3.32 -19.08 3.35
C HIS A 325 -4.25 -20.16 2.75
N GLU A 326 -5.04 -19.82 1.72
CA GLU A 326 -5.92 -20.76 1.02
C GLU A 326 -5.35 -21.12 -0.36
N ASP A 327 -5.04 -20.10 -1.17
CA ASP A 327 -4.76 -20.22 -2.60
C ASP A 327 -3.30 -19.95 -2.95
N TYR A 328 -2.46 -19.60 -1.97
CA TYR A 328 -1.07 -19.12 -2.18
C TYR A 328 -0.98 -17.89 -3.07
N HIS A 329 -2.05 -17.10 -3.18
CA HIS A 329 -2.11 -15.87 -3.95
C HIS A 329 -1.66 -14.67 -3.13
N TRP A 330 -0.79 -13.85 -3.72
CA TRP A 330 -0.35 -12.59 -3.16
C TRP A 330 -0.44 -11.47 -4.19
N ILE A 331 -0.52 -10.21 -3.75
CA ILE A 331 -0.61 -9.08 -4.67
C ILE A 331 0.60 -9.00 -5.59
N ASN A 332 0.36 -8.90 -6.91
CA ASN A 332 1.42 -8.86 -7.90
C ASN A 332 2.06 -7.47 -8.00
N TYR A 333 3.20 -7.39 -8.69
CA TYR A 333 3.81 -6.14 -9.10
C TYR A 333 2.83 -5.32 -9.96
N ILE A 334 2.84 -3.99 -9.76
CA ILE A 334 1.95 -3.06 -10.49
C ILE A 334 0.45 -3.38 -10.31
N ALA A 335 0.09 -4.17 -9.31
CA ALA A 335 -1.28 -4.35 -8.89
C ALA A 335 -1.57 -3.55 -7.61
N GLY A 336 -2.84 -3.24 -7.35
CA GLY A 336 -3.23 -2.47 -6.19
C GLY A 336 -4.68 -2.01 -6.18
N LEU A 337 -4.91 -0.79 -5.74
CA LEU A 337 -6.22 -0.19 -5.56
C LEU A 337 -6.32 1.17 -6.27
N ALA A 338 -7.33 1.35 -7.08
CA ALA A 338 -7.76 2.68 -7.53
C ALA A 338 -8.77 3.25 -6.55
N ILE A 339 -8.55 4.48 -6.11
CA ILE A 339 -9.46 5.28 -5.29
C ILE A 339 -9.98 6.38 -6.20
N ILE A 340 -11.25 6.32 -6.57
CA ILE A 340 -11.93 7.30 -7.39
C ILE A 340 -12.72 8.21 -6.46
N ILE A 341 -12.49 9.51 -6.56
CA ILE A 341 -12.97 10.51 -5.61
C ILE A 341 -13.83 11.53 -6.32
N GLY A 342 -15.10 11.61 -5.93
CA GLY A 342 -16.06 12.58 -6.43
C GLY A 342 -15.84 13.98 -5.85
N THR A 343 -16.56 14.98 -6.38
CA THR A 343 -16.50 16.38 -5.92
C THR A 343 -17.00 16.58 -4.48
N ASP A 344 -17.83 15.67 -4.00
CA ASP A 344 -18.31 15.61 -2.63
C ASP A 344 -17.41 14.83 -1.66
N ASN A 345 -16.22 14.44 -2.12
CA ASN A 345 -15.27 13.55 -1.44
C ASN A 345 -15.80 12.11 -1.21
N SER A 346 -16.89 11.71 -1.87
CA SER A 346 -17.26 10.30 -1.92
C SER A 346 -16.17 9.49 -2.60
N MET A 347 -15.95 8.25 -2.13
CA MET A 347 -14.90 7.38 -2.65
C MET A 347 -15.49 6.08 -3.20
N ARG A 348 -15.01 5.68 -4.37
CA ARG A 348 -15.21 4.36 -4.95
C ARG A 348 -13.88 3.66 -5.06
N TYR A 349 -13.87 2.37 -4.74
CA TYR A 349 -12.66 1.56 -4.73
C TYR A 349 -12.72 0.51 -5.83
N VAL A 350 -11.65 0.39 -6.60
CA VAL A 350 -11.53 -0.60 -7.68
C VAL A 350 -10.17 -1.28 -7.57
N PRO A 351 -10.10 -2.59 -7.30
CA PRO A 351 -8.84 -3.33 -7.40
C PRO A 351 -8.30 -3.25 -8.82
N VAL A 352 -7.02 -2.94 -8.96
CA VAL A 352 -6.40 -2.71 -10.27
C VAL A 352 -5.12 -3.49 -10.48
N LYS A 353 -4.82 -3.76 -11.75
CA LYS A 353 -3.61 -4.42 -12.20
C LYS A 353 -3.03 -3.77 -13.45
N GLY A 354 -1.74 -4.02 -13.72
CA GLY A 354 -1.11 -3.73 -15.00
C GLY A 354 -1.52 -4.75 -16.08
N ALA A 355 -0.61 -5.02 -17.01
CA ALA A 355 -0.83 -6.03 -18.07
C ALA A 355 -0.81 -7.48 -17.54
N ALA A 356 -0.01 -7.75 -16.50
CA ALA A 356 0.07 -9.06 -15.86
C ALA A 356 -1.16 -9.34 -14.97
N SER A 357 -1.26 -10.58 -14.44
CA SER A 357 -2.25 -10.92 -13.42
C SER A 357 -2.17 -9.99 -12.21
N GLY A 358 -3.29 -9.72 -11.53
CA GLY A 358 -3.33 -8.99 -10.26
C GLY A 358 -2.73 -9.79 -9.09
N VAL A 359 -2.54 -11.09 -9.27
CA VAL A 359 -2.01 -12.02 -8.28
C VAL A 359 -0.71 -12.67 -8.72
N ILE A 360 0.18 -12.95 -7.77
CA ILE A 360 1.28 -13.91 -7.89
C ILE A 360 0.75 -15.22 -7.34
N ASP A 361 0.75 -16.26 -8.16
CA ASP A 361 0.44 -17.64 -7.76
C ASP A 361 1.74 -18.35 -7.35
N TYR A 362 2.00 -18.37 -6.05
CA TYR A 362 3.19 -19.02 -5.51
C TYR A 362 3.13 -20.54 -5.66
N LEU A 363 1.93 -21.15 -5.72
CA LEU A 363 1.80 -22.59 -5.95
C LEU A 363 2.26 -22.95 -7.35
N ALA A 364 1.87 -22.18 -8.37
CA ALA A 364 2.33 -22.38 -9.74
C ALA A 364 3.84 -22.26 -9.86
N ILE A 365 4.44 -21.24 -9.22
CA ILE A 365 5.90 -21.04 -9.19
C ILE A 365 6.61 -22.24 -8.56
N PHE A 366 6.10 -22.79 -7.45
CA PHE A 366 6.66 -23.98 -6.81
C PHE A 366 6.59 -25.23 -7.68
N MET A 367 5.50 -25.40 -8.39
CA MET A 367 5.31 -26.57 -9.24
C MET A 367 6.23 -26.52 -10.48
N ASP A 368 6.44 -25.32 -11.03
CA ASP A 368 7.33 -25.12 -12.18
C ASP A 368 8.81 -25.29 -11.80
N GLY A 369 9.24 -24.71 -10.69
CA GLY A 369 10.59 -24.91 -10.15
C GLY A 369 10.95 -26.36 -9.87
N ARG A 370 9.97 -27.21 -9.50
CA ARG A 370 10.18 -28.67 -9.35
C ARG A 370 10.32 -29.38 -10.69
N ARG A 371 9.72 -28.87 -11.77
CA ARG A 371 9.87 -29.46 -13.11
C ARG A 371 11.27 -29.20 -13.66
N THR A 372 11.80 -28.00 -13.49
CA THR A 372 13.15 -27.64 -13.97
C THR A 372 14.26 -28.36 -13.22
N SER A 373 14.07 -28.72 -11.94
CA SER A 373 15.06 -29.45 -11.14
C SER A 373 15.07 -30.96 -11.37
N ARG A 374 14.16 -31.51 -12.21
CA ARG A 374 14.03 -32.93 -12.54
C ARG A 374 14.42 -33.29 -13.98
N SER A 375 15.03 -32.38 -14.72
CA SER A 375 15.65 -32.75 -16.03
C SER A 375 16.95 -33.46 -15.78
N PRO A 376 17.18 -34.61 -16.47
CA PRO A 376 18.22 -35.57 -16.16
C PRO A 376 19.63 -35.06 -16.41
#